data_9d847284122b298ad66f2fd9e84d27f8
#
_entry.id   9d847284122b298ad66f2fd9e84d27f8
#
_cell.length_a   1.000
_cell.length_b   1.000
_cell.length_c   1.000
_cell.angle_alpha   90.00
_cell.angle_beta   90.00
_cell.angle_gamma   90.00
#
_symmetry.space_group_name_H-M   'P 1'
#
loop_
_entity.id
_entity.type
_entity.pdbx_description
1 polymer ?
#
loop_
_entity_poly.entity_id
_entity_poly.type
_entity_poly.pdbx_seq_one_letter_code
_entity_poly.pdbx_strand_id
1 'polypeptide(L)'
;LATSEKVLGPDHPATLISVNNLAELYRTQGRYGEAEPLYRRALATNEKVLGPEHPATLAVQLTYTVNLVNLKQPKRSLQLLERMDPRLLEHAALQLRHTRQERVRRLFLSSQSNFQDVALTLALSHPEPDSLDLAAKVMLRWKQIQGEEEAFLARLVRRRSEKDTEIRELAKQIAELRRDLSHLANFPEPKADLQRQKLNDLEAREIRLAQISREFNRHLQVRGANADDVRHSLPRDGGALLELRVYRPADFKTGKLGEPHWAALLLPATGEMSLHDLGPVAAAQELARSLRATHARTDAAALYKHLFGTLDDKLKRYDPLYIAPDGFLSLLAFAELATPDGQYWIQRQTLRQVSTGRHLIAGYDQDLDKPKGLLALGGVDYEGFGAAKEPTPQQPKPADQNLVIALRAVSNEIGQFKALAETGREAEEVKNAYWSYWNIPSQVWLGADASESRLKTLATPPRVLHLATHGFYLSEKSGIVDRPMVLSGLALAGANQGLKGKAGPDGEDGILYALEVQDLNLEDTELVVLSACDTGQGTLDYAEGVYGLTRAFRTAGARNVLMSLWPLGDQSAREFMARFYRTWLNGAKPKDLAVTLRETQLSFIQNKDESLRDPQVWAPFVLVEGP
;
A
#
# COMPACT_ATOMS: atom_id res chain seq x y z
N LEU A 1 37.04 -17.18 21.01
CA LEU A 1 37.23 -15.76 21.19
C LEU A 1 38.71 -15.43 21.48
N ALA A 2 39.32 -15.98 22.55
CA ALA A 2 40.70 -15.65 22.95
C ALA A 2 41.73 -15.84 21.81
N THR A 3 41.58 -16.88 20.98
CA THR A 3 42.48 -17.11 19.82
C THR A 3 42.29 -16.02 18.76
N SER A 4 41.02 -15.63 18.46
CA SER A 4 40.75 -14.57 17.50
C SER A 4 41.29 -13.22 17.96
N GLU A 5 41.15 -12.90 19.23
CA GLU A 5 41.68 -11.67 19.83
C GLU A 5 43.23 -11.61 19.75
N LYS A 6 43.88 -12.74 19.98
CA LYS A 6 45.34 -12.84 19.93
C LYS A 6 45.89 -12.74 18.50
N VAL A 7 45.20 -13.31 17.51
CA VAL A 7 45.69 -13.42 16.12
C VAL A 7 45.25 -12.22 15.27
N LEU A 8 44.00 -11.80 15.40
CA LEU A 8 43.39 -10.78 14.54
C LEU A 8 43.27 -9.42 15.24
N GLY A 9 43.37 -9.42 16.56
CA GLY A 9 43.12 -8.22 17.38
C GLY A 9 41.66 -8.10 17.85
N PRO A 10 41.42 -7.27 18.90
CA PRO A 10 40.10 -7.14 19.55
C PRO A 10 39.03 -6.46 18.70
N ASP A 11 39.43 -5.62 17.75
CA ASP A 11 38.54 -4.81 16.91
C ASP A 11 38.33 -5.41 15.50
N HIS A 12 38.93 -6.57 15.21
CA HIS A 12 38.78 -7.21 13.89
C HIS A 12 37.34 -7.74 13.70
N PRO A 13 36.72 -7.58 12.51
CA PRO A 13 35.33 -8.02 12.26
C PRO A 13 35.06 -9.48 12.63
N ALA A 14 35.98 -10.41 12.33
CA ALA A 14 35.82 -11.82 12.70
C ALA A 14 35.87 -12.04 14.22
N THR A 15 36.64 -11.23 14.95
CA THR A 15 36.65 -11.25 16.43
C THR A 15 35.34 -10.75 16.99
N LEU A 16 34.74 -9.70 16.39
CA LEU A 16 33.46 -9.16 16.81
C LEU A 16 32.31 -10.14 16.57
N ILE A 17 32.34 -10.89 15.46
CA ILE A 17 31.41 -12.01 15.24
C ILE A 17 31.53 -13.04 16.35
N SER A 18 32.76 -13.39 16.76
CA SER A 18 32.99 -14.34 17.86
C SER A 18 32.49 -13.82 19.21
N VAL A 19 32.64 -12.51 19.48
CA VAL A 19 32.12 -11.84 20.69
C VAL A 19 30.58 -11.91 20.69
N ASN A 20 29.96 -11.56 19.58
CA ASN A 20 28.49 -11.61 19.44
C ASN A 20 27.96 -13.04 19.61
N ASN A 21 28.61 -14.03 18.99
CA ASN A 21 28.20 -15.44 19.09
C ASN A 21 28.33 -15.95 20.54
N LEU A 22 29.36 -15.53 21.29
CA LEU A 22 29.49 -15.87 22.71
C LEU A 22 28.39 -15.20 23.55
N ALA A 23 28.06 -13.94 23.27
CA ALA A 23 26.98 -13.24 23.93
C ALA A 23 25.64 -13.96 23.68
N GLU A 24 25.39 -14.37 22.43
CA GLU A 24 24.20 -15.11 22.05
C GLU A 24 24.11 -16.50 22.73
N LEU A 25 25.26 -17.19 22.86
CA LEU A 25 25.33 -18.44 23.60
C LEU A 25 24.94 -18.25 25.08
N TYR A 26 25.46 -17.22 25.75
CA TYR A 26 25.08 -16.91 27.12
C TYR A 26 23.61 -16.53 27.23
N ARG A 27 23.08 -15.75 26.29
CA ARG A 27 21.67 -15.40 26.25
C ARG A 27 20.76 -16.65 26.15
N THR A 28 21.09 -17.56 25.23
CA THR A 28 20.30 -18.81 25.05
C THR A 28 20.39 -19.76 26.24
N GLN A 29 21.45 -19.64 27.06
CA GLN A 29 21.59 -20.34 28.34
C GLN A 29 20.87 -19.64 29.51
N GLY A 30 20.19 -18.49 29.27
CA GLY A 30 19.57 -17.69 30.33
C GLY A 30 20.56 -16.86 31.17
N ARG A 31 21.83 -16.79 30.77
CA ARG A 31 22.93 -16.07 31.45
C ARG A 31 22.99 -14.62 30.94
N TYR A 32 21.86 -13.92 31.03
CA TYR A 32 21.68 -12.58 30.45
C TYR A 32 22.65 -11.53 30.96
N GLY A 33 23.02 -11.60 32.27
CA GLY A 33 23.98 -10.68 32.89
C GLY A 33 25.39 -10.83 32.34
N GLU A 34 25.80 -12.05 31.94
CA GLU A 34 27.11 -12.32 31.33
C GLU A 34 27.13 -12.00 29.83
N ALA A 35 25.99 -12.08 29.17
CA ALA A 35 25.84 -11.67 27.78
C ALA A 35 25.90 -10.14 27.58
N GLU A 36 25.38 -9.36 28.55
CA GLU A 36 25.27 -7.90 28.41
C GLU A 36 26.63 -7.21 28.12
N PRO A 37 27.73 -7.42 28.87
CA PRO A 37 28.97 -6.75 28.57
C PRO A 37 29.57 -7.11 27.20
N LEU A 38 29.31 -8.32 26.71
CA LEU A 38 29.75 -8.76 25.39
C LEU A 38 28.95 -8.05 24.27
N TYR A 39 27.62 -7.97 24.39
CA TYR A 39 26.80 -7.22 23.45
C TYR A 39 27.17 -5.74 23.41
N ARG A 40 27.37 -5.12 24.59
CA ARG A 40 27.75 -3.72 24.67
C ARG A 40 29.10 -3.47 24.00
N ARG A 41 30.10 -4.37 24.20
CA ARG A 41 31.39 -4.31 23.53
C ARG A 41 31.25 -4.48 22.02
N ALA A 42 30.53 -5.52 21.58
CA ALA A 42 30.31 -5.78 20.15
C ALA A 42 29.62 -4.61 19.46
N LEU A 43 28.60 -4.02 20.09
CA LEU A 43 27.87 -2.87 19.54
C LEU A 43 28.80 -1.64 19.42
N ALA A 44 29.47 -1.26 20.49
CA ALA A 44 30.34 -0.09 20.49
C ALA A 44 31.48 -0.20 19.45
N THR A 45 32.06 -1.39 19.30
CA THR A 45 33.14 -1.60 18.33
C THR A 45 32.60 -1.66 16.90
N ASN A 46 31.43 -2.31 16.64
CA ASN A 46 30.79 -2.29 15.32
C ASN A 46 30.41 -0.87 14.90
N GLU A 47 29.86 -0.06 15.81
CA GLU A 47 29.55 1.35 15.53
C GLU A 47 30.77 2.15 15.12
N LYS A 48 31.93 1.88 15.77
CA LYS A 48 33.22 2.54 15.48
C LYS A 48 33.84 2.08 14.16
N VAL A 49 33.80 0.77 13.86
CA VAL A 49 34.55 0.16 12.74
C VAL A 49 33.71 0.10 11.47
N LEU A 50 32.45 -0.29 11.59
CA LEU A 50 31.55 -0.50 10.47
C LEU A 50 30.56 0.67 10.27
N GLY A 51 30.35 1.46 11.31
CA GLY A 51 29.34 2.50 11.36
C GLY A 51 28.01 2.04 11.97
N PRO A 52 27.20 3.01 12.45
CA PRO A 52 25.96 2.72 13.16
C PRO A 52 24.84 2.14 12.27
N GLU A 53 24.95 2.32 10.95
CA GLU A 53 23.94 1.90 9.96
C GLU A 53 24.30 0.56 9.29
N HIS A 54 25.46 0.01 9.59
CA HIS A 54 25.89 -1.24 8.99
C HIS A 54 24.99 -2.41 9.45
N PRO A 55 24.57 -3.33 8.54
CA PRO A 55 23.68 -4.44 8.89
C PRO A 55 24.14 -5.27 10.09
N ALA A 56 25.46 -5.53 10.22
CA ALA A 56 26.00 -6.25 11.37
C ALA A 56 25.86 -5.46 12.69
N THR A 57 25.99 -4.13 12.66
CA THR A 57 25.77 -3.27 13.82
C THR A 57 24.31 -3.32 14.27
N LEU A 58 23.39 -3.19 13.32
CA LEU A 58 21.95 -3.24 13.57
C LEU A 58 21.51 -4.62 14.08
N ALA A 59 22.11 -5.72 13.57
CA ALA A 59 21.83 -7.07 14.05
C ALA A 59 22.27 -7.26 15.52
N VAL A 60 23.47 -6.79 15.89
CA VAL A 60 23.95 -6.81 17.28
C VAL A 60 23.06 -5.95 18.17
N GLN A 61 22.65 -4.79 17.70
CA GLN A 61 21.77 -3.89 18.44
C GLN A 61 20.42 -4.55 18.74
N LEU A 62 19.82 -5.26 17.77
CA LEU A 62 18.56 -5.97 17.93
C LEU A 62 18.69 -7.13 18.95
N THR A 63 19.73 -7.97 18.85
CA THR A 63 19.95 -9.06 19.79
C THR A 63 20.25 -8.55 21.21
N TYR A 64 20.97 -7.45 21.34
CA TYR A 64 21.18 -6.77 22.62
C TYR A 64 19.85 -6.24 23.21
N THR A 65 18.98 -5.67 22.38
CA THR A 65 17.63 -5.25 22.79
C THR A 65 16.85 -6.40 23.42
N VAL A 66 16.84 -7.57 22.79
CA VAL A 66 16.19 -8.78 23.33
C VAL A 66 16.80 -9.20 24.69
N ASN A 67 18.14 -9.12 24.82
CA ASN A 67 18.81 -9.43 26.09
C ASN A 67 18.41 -8.45 27.20
N LEU A 68 18.26 -7.17 26.92
CA LEU A 68 17.84 -6.16 27.89
C LEU A 68 16.43 -6.36 28.40
N VAL A 69 15.51 -6.84 27.54
CA VAL A 69 14.15 -7.22 27.99
C VAL A 69 14.22 -8.34 29.02
N ASN A 70 15.04 -9.36 28.77
CA ASN A 70 15.24 -10.48 29.71
C ASN A 70 15.89 -10.05 31.02
N LEU A 71 16.73 -9.02 31.00
CA LEU A 71 17.29 -8.37 32.19
C LEU A 71 16.29 -7.47 32.93
N LYS A 72 15.02 -7.43 32.48
CA LYS A 72 13.97 -6.55 33.03
C LYS A 72 14.34 -5.05 32.91
N GLN A 73 14.98 -4.68 31.83
CA GLN A 73 15.38 -3.31 31.50
C GLN A 73 14.67 -2.81 30.21
N PRO A 74 13.32 -2.80 30.15
CA PRO A 74 12.56 -2.46 28.95
C PRO A 74 12.84 -1.03 28.46
N LYS A 75 13.09 -0.07 29.36
CA LYS A 75 13.42 1.32 29.00
C LYS A 75 14.72 1.43 28.20
N ARG A 76 15.76 0.68 28.59
CA ARG A 76 17.02 0.65 27.82
C ARG A 76 16.86 -0.06 26.47
N SER A 77 16.05 -1.10 26.47
CA SER A 77 15.65 -1.81 25.25
C SER A 77 14.96 -0.85 24.27
N LEU A 78 14.00 -0.08 24.75
CA LEU A 78 13.26 0.92 23.97
C LEU A 78 14.21 1.98 23.39
N GLN A 79 15.11 2.55 24.18
CA GLN A 79 16.09 3.54 23.72
C GLN A 79 16.97 3.03 22.57
N LEU A 80 17.32 1.74 22.58
CA LEU A 80 18.06 1.15 21.46
C LEU A 80 17.18 1.05 20.20
N LEU A 81 15.93 0.62 20.33
CA LEU A 81 14.99 0.53 19.20
C LEU A 81 14.67 1.91 18.60
N GLU A 82 14.50 2.93 19.43
CA GLU A 82 14.27 4.30 18.97
C GLU A 82 15.43 4.85 18.15
N ARG A 83 16.65 4.48 18.48
CA ARG A 83 17.84 4.85 17.68
C ARG A 83 17.92 4.08 16.38
N MET A 84 17.34 2.87 16.32
CA MET A 84 17.34 2.04 15.12
C MET A 84 16.32 2.52 14.09
N ASP A 85 15.13 2.95 14.51
CA ASP A 85 14.02 3.26 13.60
C ASP A 85 14.41 4.22 12.46
N PRO A 86 14.93 5.43 12.70
CA PRO A 86 15.29 6.35 11.62
C PRO A 86 16.42 5.80 10.73
N ARG A 87 17.40 5.11 11.31
CA ARG A 87 18.53 4.54 10.58
C ARG A 87 18.10 3.41 9.64
N LEU A 88 17.24 2.50 10.14
CA LEU A 88 16.68 1.43 9.35
C LEU A 88 15.75 1.96 8.27
N LEU A 89 14.96 2.98 8.57
CA LEU A 89 14.04 3.60 7.63
C LEU A 89 14.81 4.25 6.46
N GLU A 90 15.89 4.96 6.77
CA GLU A 90 16.75 5.57 5.76
C GLU A 90 17.47 4.52 4.92
N HIS A 91 18.03 3.51 5.57
CA HIS A 91 18.67 2.39 4.89
C HIS A 91 17.67 1.64 4.00
N ALA A 92 16.45 1.38 4.49
CA ALA A 92 15.39 0.77 3.69
C ALA A 92 15.02 1.63 2.49
N ALA A 93 14.85 2.93 2.67
CA ALA A 93 14.57 3.85 1.59
C ALA A 93 15.69 3.84 0.52
N LEU A 94 16.95 3.75 0.92
CA LEU A 94 18.08 3.62 0.01
C LEU A 94 18.08 2.29 -0.74
N GLN A 95 17.91 1.16 -0.08
CA GLN A 95 17.99 -0.17 -0.68
C GLN A 95 16.79 -0.49 -1.59
N LEU A 96 15.57 -0.08 -1.22
CA LEU A 96 14.36 -0.33 -1.99
C LEU A 96 14.35 0.38 -3.35
N ARG A 97 15.07 1.48 -3.49
CA ARG A 97 15.14 2.29 -4.72
C ARG A 97 16.01 1.68 -5.82
N HIS A 98 16.91 0.78 -5.48
CA HIS A 98 17.98 0.35 -6.40
C HIS A 98 17.85 -1.09 -6.88
N THR A 99 17.01 -1.86 -6.22
CA THR A 99 16.81 -3.23 -6.61
C THR A 99 15.61 -3.30 -7.54
N ARG A 100 15.87 -3.36 -8.86
CA ARG A 100 14.83 -3.59 -9.87
C ARG A 100 14.12 -4.95 -9.70
N GLN A 101 14.73 -5.87 -8.97
CA GLN A 101 14.16 -7.18 -8.68
C GLN A 101 13.31 -7.10 -7.41
N GLU A 102 12.02 -7.19 -7.54
CA GLU A 102 11.05 -7.14 -6.43
C GLU A 102 11.29 -8.24 -5.39
N ARG A 103 11.76 -9.42 -5.82
CA ARG A 103 12.17 -10.49 -4.93
C ARG A 103 13.27 -10.06 -3.94
N VAL A 104 14.26 -9.32 -4.40
CA VAL A 104 15.35 -8.82 -3.54
C VAL A 104 14.82 -7.75 -2.60
N ARG A 105 13.91 -6.90 -3.07
CA ARG A 105 13.21 -5.91 -2.22
C ARG A 105 12.41 -6.60 -1.10
N ARG A 106 11.65 -7.64 -1.43
CA ARG A 106 10.89 -8.42 -0.43
C ARG A 106 11.81 -9.08 0.59
N LEU A 107 12.88 -9.73 0.14
CA LEU A 107 13.86 -10.33 1.03
C LEU A 107 14.52 -9.32 1.95
N PHE A 108 14.81 -8.12 1.44
CA PHE A 108 15.35 -7.03 2.24
C PHE A 108 14.33 -6.56 3.28
N LEU A 109 13.08 -6.27 2.88
CA LEU A 109 12.03 -5.87 3.82
C LEU A 109 11.74 -6.95 4.86
N SER A 110 11.74 -8.23 4.46
CA SER A 110 11.56 -9.33 5.40
C SER A 110 12.71 -9.44 6.40
N SER A 111 13.93 -9.07 6.02
CA SER A 111 15.06 -8.99 6.96
C SER A 111 14.90 -7.87 8.00
N GLN A 112 14.19 -6.80 7.65
CA GLN A 112 13.90 -5.68 8.55
C GLN A 112 12.65 -5.92 9.43
N SER A 113 11.83 -6.93 9.11
CA SER A 113 10.62 -7.24 9.87
C SER A 113 10.95 -7.58 11.33
N ASN A 114 12.08 -8.21 11.61
CA ASN A 114 12.49 -8.58 12.96
C ASN A 114 12.55 -7.37 13.92
N PHE A 115 13.02 -6.22 13.44
CA PHE A 115 12.99 -4.97 14.22
C PHE A 115 11.57 -4.57 14.57
N GLN A 116 10.67 -4.61 13.58
CA GLN A 116 9.27 -4.22 13.74
C GLN A 116 8.54 -5.20 14.67
N ASP A 117 8.78 -6.50 14.50
CA ASP A 117 8.22 -7.56 15.32
C ASP A 117 8.63 -7.41 16.81
N VAL A 118 9.91 -7.11 17.05
CA VAL A 118 10.44 -6.88 18.41
C VAL A 118 9.86 -5.60 19.02
N ALA A 119 9.79 -4.50 18.25
CA ALA A 119 9.25 -3.23 18.72
C ALA A 119 7.76 -3.35 19.09
N LEU A 120 6.95 -3.99 18.24
CA LEU A 120 5.53 -4.21 18.52
C LEU A 120 5.32 -5.16 19.68
N THR A 121 6.09 -6.24 19.78
CA THR A 121 6.01 -7.16 20.92
C THR A 121 6.38 -6.49 22.24
N LEU A 122 7.41 -5.63 22.22
CA LEU A 122 7.79 -4.85 23.40
C LEU A 122 6.67 -3.92 23.84
N ALA A 123 6.08 -3.18 22.90
CA ALA A 123 5.01 -2.23 23.19
C ALA A 123 3.73 -2.92 23.69
N LEU A 124 3.38 -4.09 23.14
CA LEU A 124 2.25 -4.90 23.62
C LEU A 124 2.49 -5.47 25.01
N SER A 125 3.74 -5.84 25.34
CA SER A 125 4.10 -6.39 26.64
C SER A 125 4.28 -5.31 27.72
N HIS A 126 4.65 -4.10 27.32
CA HIS A 126 4.92 -2.96 28.20
C HIS A 126 4.32 -1.69 27.58
N PRO A 127 2.99 -1.50 27.69
CA PRO A 127 2.27 -0.40 27.01
C PRO A 127 2.46 0.94 27.75
N GLU A 128 3.70 1.42 27.85
CA GLU A 128 4.03 2.75 28.35
C GLU A 128 3.96 3.77 27.19
N PRO A 129 3.79 5.07 27.46
CA PRO A 129 3.66 6.10 26.42
C PRO A 129 4.77 6.07 25.36
N ASP A 130 6.02 5.95 25.79
CA ASP A 130 7.19 5.93 24.87
C ASP A 130 7.18 4.68 23.98
N SER A 131 6.80 3.51 24.53
CA SER A 131 6.74 2.27 23.74
C SER A 131 5.56 2.27 22.75
N LEU A 132 4.44 2.88 23.12
CA LEU A 132 3.32 3.09 22.22
C LEU A 132 3.67 4.08 21.10
N ASP A 133 4.44 5.13 21.40
CA ASP A 133 4.93 6.08 20.39
C ASP A 133 5.86 5.39 19.37
N LEU A 134 6.79 4.54 19.84
CA LEU A 134 7.62 3.74 18.95
C LEU A 134 6.77 2.79 18.08
N ALA A 135 5.80 2.10 18.68
CA ALA A 135 4.90 1.22 17.94
C ALA A 135 4.11 1.98 16.85
N ALA A 136 3.60 3.17 17.19
CA ALA A 136 2.91 4.03 16.24
C ALA A 136 3.84 4.45 15.08
N LYS A 137 5.07 4.87 15.37
CA LYS A 137 6.09 5.17 14.35
C LYS A 137 6.34 3.97 13.45
N VAL A 138 6.53 2.78 14.02
CA VAL A 138 6.74 1.54 13.25
C VAL A 138 5.54 1.24 12.35
N MET A 139 4.31 1.30 12.87
CA MET A 139 3.11 0.99 12.09
C MET A 139 2.86 2.01 10.98
N LEU A 140 3.03 3.30 11.26
CA LEU A 140 2.77 4.37 10.30
C LEU A 140 3.85 4.48 9.22
N ARG A 141 5.14 4.38 9.57
CA ARG A 141 6.25 4.67 8.66
C ARG A 141 6.64 3.51 7.76
N TRP A 142 6.55 2.27 8.28
CA TRP A 142 7.05 1.08 7.57
C TRP A 142 6.03 0.45 6.64
N LYS A 143 4.77 0.80 6.75
CA LYS A 143 3.73 0.28 5.85
C LYS A 143 3.84 0.96 4.49
N GLN A 144 3.86 0.17 3.41
CA GLN A 144 3.90 0.66 2.02
C GLN A 144 5.07 1.55 1.61
N ILE A 145 6.13 1.59 2.38
CA ILE A 145 7.33 2.36 2.01
C ILE A 145 7.90 1.94 0.65
N GLN A 146 7.63 0.68 0.23
CA GLN A 146 8.05 0.13 -1.03
C GLN A 146 7.30 0.80 -2.19
N GLY A 147 8.03 1.46 -3.07
CA GLY A 147 7.51 2.07 -4.29
C GLY A 147 6.91 3.47 -4.17
N GLU A 148 6.55 3.95 -2.98
CA GLU A 148 6.09 5.34 -2.82
C GLU A 148 7.17 6.35 -3.22
N GLU A 149 8.39 6.07 -2.85
CA GLU A 149 9.54 6.92 -3.15
C GLU A 149 9.90 6.94 -4.64
N GLU A 150 9.90 5.77 -5.30
CA GLU A 150 10.15 5.71 -6.76
C GLU A 150 9.05 6.42 -7.52
N ALA A 151 7.80 6.15 -7.15
CA ALA A 151 6.64 6.75 -7.76
C ALA A 151 6.63 8.27 -7.62
N PHE A 152 7.00 8.75 -6.44
CA PHE A 152 7.05 10.18 -6.17
C PHE A 152 8.13 10.89 -7.02
N LEU A 153 9.35 10.37 -7.03
CA LEU A 153 10.43 10.93 -7.84
C LEU A 153 10.15 10.82 -9.35
N ALA A 154 9.55 9.69 -9.79
CA ALA A 154 9.15 9.53 -11.19
C ALA A 154 8.09 10.57 -11.60
N ARG A 155 7.16 10.93 -10.72
CA ARG A 155 6.20 12.02 -10.95
C ARG A 155 6.89 13.36 -11.10
N LEU A 156 7.80 13.71 -10.19
CA LEU A 156 8.56 14.96 -10.27
C LEU A 156 9.36 15.06 -11.57
N VAL A 157 9.95 13.96 -12.04
CA VAL A 157 10.71 13.93 -13.32
C VAL A 157 9.79 14.08 -14.53
N ARG A 158 8.54 13.58 -14.47
CA ARG A 158 7.56 13.64 -15.59
C ARG A 158 6.92 15.03 -15.77
N ARG A 159 7.00 15.93 -14.80
CA ARG A 159 6.43 17.28 -14.91
C ARG A 159 6.93 18.00 -16.15
N ARG A 160 5.99 18.48 -17.00
CA ARG A 160 6.28 19.08 -18.30
C ARG A 160 6.42 20.61 -18.27
N SER A 161 6.14 21.25 -17.13
CA SER A 161 6.18 22.71 -17.03
C SER A 161 7.62 23.24 -17.10
N GLU A 162 7.84 24.29 -17.88
CA GLU A 162 9.15 24.97 -17.96
C GLU A 162 9.61 25.52 -16.60
N LYS A 163 8.65 25.92 -15.74
CA LYS A 163 8.92 26.40 -14.39
C LYS A 163 9.49 25.32 -13.45
N ASP A 164 9.35 24.05 -13.82
CA ASP A 164 9.76 22.89 -13.02
C ASP A 164 11.10 22.28 -13.47
N THR A 165 11.89 22.97 -14.33
CA THR A 165 13.15 22.42 -14.85
C THR A 165 14.16 22.13 -13.73
N GLU A 166 14.31 23.05 -12.77
CA GLU A 166 15.20 22.85 -11.61
C GLU A 166 14.73 21.69 -10.73
N ILE A 167 13.42 21.56 -10.50
CA ILE A 167 12.83 20.45 -9.74
C ILE A 167 13.13 19.10 -10.41
N ARG A 168 12.95 19.02 -11.74
CA ARG A 168 13.23 17.79 -12.51
C ARG A 168 14.71 17.42 -12.46
N GLU A 169 15.59 18.40 -12.60
CA GLU A 169 17.03 18.15 -12.59
C GLU A 169 17.51 17.70 -11.21
N LEU A 170 17.05 18.34 -10.13
CA LEU A 170 17.33 17.92 -8.77
C LEU A 170 16.76 16.51 -8.48
N ALA A 171 15.54 16.22 -8.93
CA ALA A 171 14.95 14.88 -8.76
C ALA A 171 15.77 13.80 -9.47
N LYS A 172 16.30 14.08 -10.67
CA LYS A 172 17.24 13.19 -11.39
C LYS A 172 18.54 12.98 -10.61
N GLN A 173 19.18 14.07 -10.16
CA GLN A 173 20.44 14.02 -9.41
C GLN A 173 20.26 13.25 -8.09
N ILE A 174 19.14 13.45 -7.40
CA ILE A 174 18.77 12.67 -6.22
C ILE A 174 18.64 11.19 -6.57
N ALA A 175 17.95 10.84 -7.66
CA ALA A 175 17.81 9.46 -8.10
C ALA A 175 19.15 8.81 -8.47
N GLU A 176 20.08 9.55 -9.08
CA GLU A 176 21.44 9.09 -9.41
C GLU A 176 22.30 8.88 -8.16
N LEU A 177 22.36 9.88 -7.25
CA LEU A 177 23.12 9.77 -5.99
C LEU A 177 22.64 8.59 -5.14
N ARG A 178 21.34 8.41 -5.06
CA ARG A 178 20.75 7.29 -4.33
C ARG A 178 21.13 5.94 -4.97
N ARG A 179 21.20 5.88 -6.32
CA ARG A 179 21.67 4.69 -7.06
C ARG A 179 23.15 4.39 -6.72
N ASP A 180 23.99 5.42 -6.74
CA ASP A 180 25.40 5.29 -6.45
C ASP A 180 25.65 4.82 -4.99
N LEU A 181 24.91 5.36 -4.03
CA LEU A 181 24.97 4.95 -2.62
C LEU A 181 24.60 3.49 -2.43
N SER A 182 23.59 3.01 -3.14
CA SER A 182 23.24 1.59 -3.10
C SER A 182 24.34 0.70 -3.67
N HIS A 183 24.93 1.09 -4.79
CA HIS A 183 26.09 0.37 -5.32
C HIS A 183 27.24 0.31 -4.31
N LEU A 184 27.53 1.43 -3.64
CA LEU A 184 28.57 1.50 -2.62
C LEU A 184 28.28 0.62 -1.39
N ALA A 185 27.01 0.52 -0.97
CA ALA A 185 26.60 -0.29 0.16
C ALA A 185 26.76 -1.81 -0.07
N ASN A 186 26.82 -2.23 -1.33
CA ASN A 186 26.97 -3.64 -1.73
C ASN A 186 28.42 -4.04 -2.06
N PHE A 187 29.40 -3.13 -1.89
CA PHE A 187 30.82 -3.47 -2.09
C PHE A 187 31.37 -4.28 -0.91
N PRO A 188 32.20 -5.31 -1.18
CA PRO A 188 32.82 -6.12 -0.13
C PRO A 188 33.76 -5.33 0.78
N GLU A 189 34.37 -4.26 0.27
CA GLU A 189 35.22 -3.34 1.03
C GLU A 189 34.51 -2.00 1.25
N PRO A 190 34.35 -1.54 2.50
CA PRO A 190 33.66 -0.30 2.80
C PRO A 190 34.44 0.90 2.25
N LYS A 191 33.86 1.64 1.33
CA LYS A 191 34.36 2.96 0.87
C LYS A 191 33.71 4.07 1.71
N ALA A 192 33.96 4.05 3.02
CA ALA A 192 33.28 4.88 4.00
C ALA A 192 33.34 6.40 3.69
N ASP A 193 34.50 6.90 3.23
CA ASP A 193 34.63 8.32 2.91
C ASP A 193 33.85 8.73 1.68
N LEU A 194 33.86 7.90 0.62
CA LEU A 194 33.06 8.14 -0.58
C LEU A 194 31.57 8.04 -0.29
N GLN A 195 31.18 7.08 0.54
CA GLN A 195 29.78 6.94 0.97
C GLN A 195 29.32 8.16 1.76
N ARG A 196 30.13 8.65 2.70
CA ARG A 196 29.84 9.87 3.47
C ARG A 196 29.74 11.11 2.57
N GLN A 197 30.64 11.26 1.60
CA GLN A 197 30.58 12.37 0.66
C GLN A 197 29.27 12.34 -0.14
N LYS A 198 28.88 11.17 -0.68
CA LYS A 198 27.65 11.06 -1.45
C LYS A 198 26.38 11.23 -0.60
N LEU A 199 26.39 10.85 0.67
CA LEU A 199 25.30 11.14 1.62
C LEU A 199 25.15 12.65 1.84
N ASN A 200 26.25 13.37 2.07
CA ASN A 200 26.22 14.83 2.21
C ASN A 200 25.71 15.52 0.93
N ASP A 201 26.12 15.01 -0.24
CA ASP A 201 25.65 15.50 -1.54
C ASP A 201 24.17 15.24 -1.75
N LEU A 202 23.67 14.09 -1.31
CA LEU A 202 22.24 13.75 -1.36
C LEU A 202 21.43 14.67 -0.45
N GLU A 203 21.84 14.82 0.80
CA GLU A 203 21.19 15.69 1.78
C GLU A 203 21.09 17.14 1.29
N ALA A 204 22.19 17.69 0.74
CA ALA A 204 22.18 19.03 0.18
C ALA A 204 21.17 19.22 -0.95
N ARG A 205 20.99 18.21 -1.83
CA ARG A 205 20.02 18.26 -2.92
C ARG A 205 18.59 18.06 -2.44
N GLU A 206 18.37 17.19 -1.46
CA GLU A 206 17.06 17.01 -0.84
C GLU A 206 16.61 18.30 -0.12
N ILE A 207 17.49 18.95 0.63
CA ILE A 207 17.22 20.26 1.24
C ILE A 207 16.87 21.30 0.18
N ARG A 208 17.65 21.37 -0.92
CA ARG A 208 17.36 22.31 -2.01
C ARG A 208 16.03 22.01 -2.68
N LEU A 209 15.74 20.75 -2.96
CA LEU A 209 14.46 20.35 -3.54
C LEU A 209 13.28 20.64 -2.61
N ALA A 210 13.43 20.43 -1.30
CA ALA A 210 12.41 20.78 -0.30
C ALA A 210 12.12 22.29 -0.22
N GLN A 211 13.13 23.12 -0.45
CA GLN A 211 12.96 24.58 -0.46
C GLN A 211 12.15 25.07 -1.66
N ILE A 212 12.29 24.45 -2.83
CA ILE A 212 11.66 24.88 -4.07
C ILE A 212 10.42 24.07 -4.45
N SER A 213 10.25 22.88 -3.89
CA SER A 213 9.11 22.00 -4.13
C SER A 213 8.33 21.79 -2.84
N ARG A 214 7.16 22.42 -2.73
CA ARG A 214 6.22 22.20 -1.62
C ARG A 214 5.81 20.73 -1.52
N GLU A 215 5.66 20.08 -2.66
CA GLU A 215 5.27 18.68 -2.75
C GLU A 215 6.36 17.74 -2.23
N PHE A 216 7.63 17.99 -2.56
CA PHE A 216 8.73 17.21 -2.00
C PHE A 216 8.86 17.40 -0.49
N ASN A 217 8.70 18.64 -0.01
CA ASN A 217 8.71 18.92 1.42
C ASN A 217 7.59 18.17 2.15
N ARG A 218 6.38 18.19 1.59
CA ARG A 218 5.24 17.42 2.10
C ARG A 218 5.52 15.92 2.11
N HIS A 219 6.10 15.39 1.03
CA HIS A 219 6.49 13.97 0.96
C HIS A 219 7.45 13.58 2.08
N LEU A 220 8.44 14.42 2.40
CA LEU A 220 9.36 14.20 3.53
C LEU A 220 8.63 14.23 4.87
N GLN A 221 7.69 15.15 5.06
CA GLN A 221 6.86 15.22 6.27
C GLN A 221 6.02 13.95 6.45
N VAL A 222 5.36 13.49 5.39
CA VAL A 222 4.56 12.24 5.41
C VAL A 222 5.44 11.04 5.73
N ARG A 223 6.65 10.96 5.16
CA ARG A 223 7.62 9.89 5.44
C ARG A 223 8.04 9.87 6.92
N GLY A 224 8.23 11.03 7.51
CA GLY A 224 8.62 11.19 8.91
C GLY A 224 7.47 11.17 9.92
N ALA A 225 6.25 10.90 9.48
CA ALA A 225 5.04 10.97 10.29
C ALA A 225 5.13 10.28 11.65
N ASN A 226 4.53 10.91 12.64
CA ASN A 226 4.31 10.35 13.97
C ASN A 226 2.80 10.35 14.32
N ALA A 227 2.46 9.84 15.49
CA ALA A 227 1.08 9.76 15.94
C ALA A 227 0.40 11.14 16.04
N ASP A 228 1.12 12.16 16.48
CA ASP A 228 0.55 13.51 16.64
C ASP A 228 0.28 14.17 15.30
N ASP A 229 1.15 13.97 14.30
CA ASP A 229 0.91 14.48 12.94
C ASP A 229 -0.38 13.90 12.36
N VAL A 230 -0.60 12.59 12.52
CA VAL A 230 -1.83 11.91 12.08
C VAL A 230 -3.04 12.42 12.86
N ARG A 231 -2.89 12.55 14.16
CA ARG A 231 -3.95 13.01 15.07
C ARG A 231 -4.48 14.39 14.70
N HIS A 232 -3.58 15.32 14.30
CA HIS A 232 -3.94 16.66 13.85
C HIS A 232 -4.72 16.67 12.52
N SER A 233 -4.62 15.59 11.75
CA SER A 233 -5.32 15.43 10.46
C SER A 233 -6.67 14.75 10.60
N LEU A 234 -6.97 14.17 11.76
CA LEU A 234 -8.26 13.54 12.03
C LEU A 234 -9.33 14.58 12.42
N PRO A 235 -10.60 14.36 12.05
CA PRO A 235 -11.71 15.20 12.54
C PRO A 235 -11.77 15.20 14.07
N ARG A 236 -11.72 16.40 14.67
CA ARG A 236 -11.72 16.54 16.13
C ARG A 236 -13.01 16.05 16.79
N ASP A 237 -14.10 16.09 16.04
CA ASP A 237 -15.44 15.70 16.51
C ASP A 237 -15.68 14.20 16.31
N GLY A 238 -14.84 13.35 16.94
CA GLY A 238 -15.06 11.92 17.00
C GLY A 238 -14.31 11.08 15.97
N GLY A 239 -13.37 11.64 15.21
CA GLY A 239 -12.55 10.86 14.28
C GLY A 239 -11.51 9.98 14.97
N ALA A 240 -11.26 8.77 14.43
CA ALA A 240 -10.15 7.91 14.87
C ALA A 240 -9.56 7.12 13.70
N LEU A 241 -8.28 6.76 13.84
CA LEU A 241 -7.59 5.83 12.96
C LEU A 241 -7.44 4.47 13.64
N LEU A 242 -7.79 3.41 12.93
CA LEU A 242 -7.47 2.03 13.24
C LEU A 242 -6.43 1.54 12.23
N GLU A 243 -5.14 1.63 12.59
CA GLU A 243 -4.03 1.12 11.78
C GLU A 243 -3.80 -0.35 12.11
N LEU A 244 -3.89 -1.22 11.10
CA LEU A 244 -3.70 -2.66 11.24
C LEU A 244 -2.36 -3.07 10.63
N ARG A 245 -1.68 -4.04 11.27
CA ARG A 245 -0.42 -4.57 10.76
C ARG A 245 -0.24 -6.02 11.13
N VAL A 246 0.32 -6.81 10.21
CA VAL A 246 0.80 -8.17 10.51
C VAL A 246 2.16 -8.05 11.18
N TYR A 247 2.34 -8.78 12.30
CA TYR A 247 3.60 -8.91 13.01
C TYR A 247 3.75 -10.33 13.54
N ARG A 248 4.96 -10.73 13.93
CA ARG A 248 5.22 -12.01 14.59
C ARG A 248 5.66 -11.77 16.01
N PRO A 249 4.88 -12.20 17.02
CA PRO A 249 5.26 -12.06 18.42
C PRO A 249 6.65 -12.63 18.69
N ALA A 250 7.53 -11.83 19.27
CA ALA A 250 8.88 -12.28 19.62
C ALA A 250 8.88 -12.93 21.02
N ASP A 251 9.32 -14.16 21.10
CA ASP A 251 9.63 -14.77 22.39
C ASP A 251 11.03 -14.28 22.83
N PHE A 252 11.06 -13.34 23.74
CA PHE A 252 12.30 -12.74 24.23
C PHE A 252 13.22 -13.75 24.92
N LYS A 253 12.72 -14.86 25.49
CA LYS A 253 13.52 -15.88 26.13
C LYS A 253 14.28 -16.72 25.10
N THR A 254 13.59 -17.22 24.11
CA THR A 254 14.21 -18.06 23.07
C THR A 254 14.80 -17.25 21.92
N GLY A 255 14.37 -16.00 21.73
CA GLY A 255 14.72 -15.16 20.60
C GLY A 255 14.03 -15.57 19.29
N LYS A 256 13.03 -16.46 19.35
CA LYS A 256 12.27 -16.92 18.18
C LYS A 256 11.05 -16.04 17.96
N LEU A 257 10.68 -15.93 16.69
CA LEU A 257 9.41 -15.31 16.31
C LEU A 257 8.31 -16.38 16.26
N GLY A 258 7.13 -16.02 16.76
CA GLY A 258 5.93 -16.84 16.72
C GLY A 258 5.24 -16.85 15.36
N GLU A 259 4.01 -17.39 15.34
CA GLU A 259 3.12 -17.30 14.18
C GLU A 259 2.69 -15.84 13.93
N PRO A 260 2.35 -15.48 12.67
CA PRO A 260 1.86 -14.15 12.37
C PRO A 260 0.57 -13.82 13.11
N HIS A 261 0.52 -12.66 13.73
CA HIS A 261 -0.63 -12.06 14.41
C HIS A 261 -0.97 -10.70 13.77
N TRP A 262 -2.17 -10.19 14.11
CA TRP A 262 -2.57 -8.82 13.81
C TRP A 262 -2.30 -7.91 14.99
N ALA A 263 -1.57 -6.82 14.78
CA ALA A 263 -1.54 -5.68 15.69
C ALA A 263 -2.50 -4.61 15.20
N ALA A 264 -3.24 -3.99 16.13
CA ALA A 264 -4.12 -2.86 15.88
C ALA A 264 -3.73 -1.67 16.75
N LEU A 265 -3.34 -0.58 16.11
CA LEU A 265 -3.17 0.72 16.76
C LEU A 265 -4.45 1.52 16.60
N LEU A 266 -5.12 1.80 17.71
CA LEU A 266 -6.25 2.74 17.74
C LEU A 266 -5.75 4.11 18.17
N LEU A 267 -5.82 5.06 17.24
CA LEU A 267 -5.36 6.44 17.41
C LEU A 267 -6.55 7.40 17.23
N PRO A 268 -7.18 7.86 18.31
CA PRO A 268 -8.25 8.84 18.23
C PRO A 268 -7.69 10.27 18.01
N ALA A 269 -8.48 11.14 17.40
CA ALA A 269 -8.16 12.57 17.27
C ALA A 269 -7.92 13.24 18.63
N THR A 270 -8.67 12.82 19.65
CA THR A 270 -8.54 13.26 21.04
C THR A 270 -8.56 12.07 21.97
N GLY A 271 -7.72 12.08 23.01
CA GLY A 271 -7.60 10.99 23.97
C GLY A 271 -6.36 10.14 23.78
N GLU A 272 -6.28 9.01 24.47
CA GLU A 272 -5.11 8.14 24.49
C GLU A 272 -5.13 7.15 23.33
N MET A 273 -3.99 6.94 22.69
CA MET A 273 -3.81 5.84 21.75
C MET A 273 -3.66 4.51 22.49
N SER A 274 -4.00 3.42 21.83
CA SER A 274 -3.85 2.09 22.38
C SER A 274 -3.45 1.09 21.31
N LEU A 275 -2.60 0.13 21.70
CA LEU A 275 -2.14 -0.96 20.84
C LEU A 275 -2.72 -2.28 21.33
N HIS A 276 -3.17 -3.12 20.40
CA HIS A 276 -3.87 -4.37 20.70
C HIS A 276 -3.34 -5.51 19.81
N ASP A 277 -3.19 -6.70 20.39
CA ASP A 277 -3.01 -7.94 19.65
C ASP A 277 -4.40 -8.53 19.33
N LEU A 278 -4.70 -8.70 18.05
CA LEU A 278 -5.97 -9.27 17.59
C LEU A 278 -5.89 -10.79 17.36
N GLY A 279 -4.75 -11.42 17.68
CA GLY A 279 -4.54 -12.84 17.55
C GLY A 279 -4.02 -13.30 16.18
N PRO A 280 -3.99 -14.64 15.97
CA PRO A 280 -3.36 -15.25 14.80
C PRO A 280 -4.02 -14.89 13.48
N VAL A 281 -3.20 -14.61 12.48
CA VAL A 281 -3.64 -14.31 11.11
C VAL A 281 -4.44 -15.47 10.50
N ALA A 282 -4.01 -16.71 10.71
CA ALA A 282 -4.62 -17.89 10.13
C ALA A 282 -6.10 -18.07 10.54
N ALA A 283 -6.44 -17.79 11.80
CA ALA A 283 -7.81 -17.89 12.30
C ALA A 283 -8.74 -16.87 11.64
N ALA A 284 -8.27 -15.62 11.49
CA ALA A 284 -9.03 -14.58 10.79
C ALA A 284 -9.19 -14.89 9.29
N GLN A 285 -8.16 -15.47 8.65
CA GLN A 285 -8.24 -15.89 7.23
C GLN A 285 -9.30 -16.95 7.00
N GLU A 286 -9.41 -17.92 7.90
CA GLU A 286 -10.45 -18.97 7.78
C GLU A 286 -11.85 -18.40 7.89
N LEU A 287 -12.09 -17.51 8.87
CA LEU A 287 -13.37 -16.82 9.01
C LEU A 287 -13.68 -15.91 7.83
N ALA A 288 -12.69 -15.19 7.29
CA ALA A 288 -12.86 -14.35 6.13
C ALA A 288 -13.16 -15.19 4.86
N ARG A 289 -12.57 -16.38 4.73
CA ARG A 289 -12.86 -17.33 3.65
C ARG A 289 -14.30 -17.83 3.73
N SER A 290 -14.78 -18.17 4.94
CA SER A 290 -16.18 -18.56 5.17
C SER A 290 -17.12 -17.41 4.79
N LEU A 291 -16.88 -16.21 5.30
CA LEU A 291 -17.70 -15.03 4.97
C LEU A 291 -17.77 -14.80 3.48
N ARG A 292 -16.64 -14.84 2.77
CA ARG A 292 -16.60 -14.63 1.31
C ARG A 292 -17.36 -15.69 0.51
N ALA A 293 -17.44 -16.91 1.03
CA ALA A 293 -18.18 -17.99 0.37
C ALA A 293 -19.68 -17.91 0.62
N THR A 294 -20.11 -17.37 1.76
CA THR A 294 -21.52 -17.41 2.18
C THR A 294 -22.20 -16.04 2.17
N HIS A 295 -21.46 -14.97 2.40
CA HIS A 295 -21.95 -13.64 2.75
C HIS A 295 -22.99 -13.66 3.89
N ALA A 296 -22.95 -14.73 4.69
CA ALA A 296 -23.88 -14.93 5.77
C ALA A 296 -23.58 -13.99 6.95
N ARG A 297 -24.63 -13.41 7.52
CA ARG A 297 -24.52 -12.49 8.66
C ARG A 297 -23.86 -13.15 9.89
N THR A 298 -24.04 -14.46 10.05
CA THR A 298 -23.37 -15.24 11.11
C THR A 298 -21.85 -15.25 10.96
N ASP A 299 -21.36 -15.41 9.74
CA ASP A 299 -19.94 -15.43 9.43
C ASP A 299 -19.35 -14.01 9.54
N ALA A 300 -20.10 -13.00 9.10
CA ALA A 300 -19.77 -11.60 9.28
C ALA A 300 -19.63 -11.23 10.76
N ALA A 301 -20.52 -11.72 11.62
CA ALA A 301 -20.48 -11.52 13.06
C ALA A 301 -19.31 -12.28 13.72
N ALA A 302 -19.05 -13.51 13.27
CA ALA A 302 -17.93 -14.31 13.77
C ALA A 302 -16.57 -13.63 13.48
N LEU A 303 -16.38 -13.14 12.26
CA LEU A 303 -15.17 -12.44 11.87
C LEU A 303 -15.03 -11.10 12.60
N TYR A 304 -16.11 -10.30 12.71
CA TYR A 304 -16.08 -9.07 13.49
C TYR A 304 -15.70 -9.34 14.95
N LYS A 305 -16.35 -10.32 15.59
CA LYS A 305 -16.07 -10.70 16.96
C LYS A 305 -14.62 -11.13 17.16
N HIS A 306 -14.07 -11.89 16.21
CA HIS A 306 -12.69 -12.36 16.28
C HIS A 306 -11.69 -11.20 16.20
N LEU A 307 -11.85 -10.31 15.22
CA LEU A 307 -10.92 -9.20 14.99
C LEU A 307 -11.14 -8.02 15.96
N PHE A 308 -12.38 -7.65 16.21
CA PHE A 308 -12.70 -6.37 16.83
C PHE A 308 -13.56 -6.49 18.09
N GLY A 309 -13.94 -7.71 18.49
CA GLY A 309 -14.86 -7.91 19.63
C GLY A 309 -14.34 -7.30 20.94
N THR A 310 -13.05 -7.39 21.22
CA THR A 310 -12.41 -6.77 22.39
C THR A 310 -12.29 -5.25 22.28
N LEU A 311 -12.40 -4.71 21.08
CA LEU A 311 -12.29 -3.28 20.78
C LEU A 311 -13.64 -2.60 20.57
N ASP A 312 -14.74 -3.36 20.47
CA ASP A 312 -16.04 -2.87 20.06
C ASP A 312 -16.50 -1.66 20.89
N ASP A 313 -16.37 -1.72 22.21
CA ASP A 313 -16.72 -0.63 23.12
C ASP A 313 -15.94 0.67 22.91
N LYS A 314 -14.73 0.58 22.34
CA LYS A 314 -13.92 1.73 21.95
C LYS A 314 -14.33 2.19 20.57
N LEU A 315 -14.39 1.26 19.59
CA LEU A 315 -14.62 1.59 18.17
C LEU A 315 -15.96 2.28 17.92
N LYS A 316 -17.04 1.86 18.64
CA LYS A 316 -18.38 2.46 18.48
C LYS A 316 -18.48 3.94 18.87
N ARG A 317 -17.42 4.51 19.47
CA ARG A 317 -17.38 5.93 19.91
C ARG A 317 -16.92 6.86 18.79
N TYR A 318 -16.40 6.31 17.69
CA TYR A 318 -15.72 7.10 16.66
C TYR A 318 -16.49 7.08 15.35
N ASP A 319 -16.81 8.26 14.85
CA ASP A 319 -17.39 8.49 13.52
C ASP A 319 -16.86 9.83 12.96
N PRO A 320 -16.09 9.81 11.87
CA PRO A 320 -15.70 8.65 11.05
C PRO A 320 -14.59 7.80 11.67
N LEU A 321 -14.59 6.50 11.32
CA LEU A 321 -13.51 5.58 11.61
C LEU A 321 -12.68 5.35 10.36
N TYR A 322 -11.42 5.78 10.38
CA TYR A 322 -10.44 5.49 9.35
C TYR A 322 -9.83 4.13 9.62
N ILE A 323 -9.85 3.24 8.64
CA ILE A 323 -9.27 1.90 8.72
C ILE A 323 -8.13 1.80 7.73
N ALA A 324 -6.94 1.49 8.23
CA ALA A 324 -5.77 1.22 7.42
C ALA A 324 -5.43 -0.28 7.50
N PRO A 325 -5.97 -1.13 6.61
CA PRO A 325 -5.76 -2.56 6.64
C PRO A 325 -4.36 -2.94 6.16
N ASP A 326 -3.93 -4.16 6.47
CA ASP A 326 -2.70 -4.78 5.98
C ASP A 326 -2.99 -6.21 5.49
N GLY A 327 -2.13 -6.76 4.63
CA GLY A 327 -2.29 -8.12 4.10
C GLY A 327 -3.71 -8.37 3.54
N PHE A 328 -4.27 -9.56 3.82
CA PHE A 328 -5.57 -9.94 3.27
C PHE A 328 -6.74 -9.07 3.76
N LEU A 329 -6.61 -8.36 4.90
CA LEU A 329 -7.65 -7.44 5.36
C LEU A 329 -7.88 -6.27 4.39
N SER A 330 -6.93 -5.99 3.51
CA SER A 330 -7.12 -5.01 2.42
C SER A 330 -8.19 -5.44 1.41
N LEU A 331 -8.53 -6.73 1.36
CA LEU A 331 -9.58 -7.33 0.53
C LEU A 331 -10.87 -7.60 1.30
N LEU A 332 -10.98 -7.12 2.53
CA LEU A 332 -12.17 -7.32 3.34
C LEU A 332 -13.13 -6.16 3.14
N ALA A 333 -14.38 -6.47 2.81
CA ALA A 333 -15.45 -5.50 2.82
C ALA A 333 -15.88 -5.23 4.27
N PHE A 334 -15.20 -4.33 4.95
CA PHE A 334 -15.52 -3.99 6.34
C PHE A 334 -16.98 -3.59 6.54
N ALA A 335 -17.59 -3.04 5.50
CA ALA A 335 -18.99 -2.61 5.49
C ALA A 335 -19.97 -3.74 5.82
N GLU A 336 -19.69 -4.99 5.36
CA GLU A 336 -20.57 -6.16 5.57
C GLU A 336 -20.37 -6.85 6.92
N LEU A 337 -19.32 -6.51 7.68
CA LEU A 337 -19.12 -7.10 9.00
C LEU A 337 -20.30 -6.78 9.92
N ALA A 338 -20.75 -7.77 10.69
CA ALA A 338 -21.88 -7.59 11.61
C ALA A 338 -21.40 -7.33 13.04
N THR A 339 -21.81 -6.20 13.58
CA THR A 339 -21.48 -5.74 14.92
C THR A 339 -22.32 -6.48 16.00
N PRO A 340 -21.93 -6.45 17.29
CA PRO A 340 -22.63 -7.19 18.34
C PRO A 340 -24.11 -6.81 18.53
N ASP A 341 -24.51 -5.61 18.12
CA ASP A 341 -25.90 -5.14 18.10
C ASP A 341 -26.73 -5.67 16.92
N GLY A 342 -26.11 -6.50 16.07
CA GLY A 342 -26.75 -7.16 14.95
C GLY A 342 -26.89 -6.30 13.69
N GLN A 343 -26.28 -5.12 13.64
CA GLN A 343 -26.22 -4.27 12.45
C GLN A 343 -25.00 -4.59 11.60
N TYR A 344 -25.02 -4.24 10.30
CA TYR A 344 -23.77 -4.16 9.52
C TYR A 344 -22.94 -2.97 10.00
N TRP A 345 -21.63 -3.10 10.00
CA TRP A 345 -20.74 -2.05 10.54
C TRP A 345 -20.94 -0.70 9.87
N ILE A 346 -21.21 -0.69 8.56
CA ILE A 346 -21.50 0.54 7.80
C ILE A 346 -22.80 1.24 8.26
N GLN A 347 -23.74 0.53 8.87
CA GLN A 347 -24.95 1.15 9.41
C GLN A 347 -24.64 1.96 10.68
N ARG A 348 -23.67 1.49 11.46
CA ARG A 348 -23.32 2.10 12.74
C ARG A 348 -22.49 3.38 12.60
N GLN A 349 -21.52 3.39 11.67
CA GLN A 349 -20.58 4.52 11.53
C GLN A 349 -20.02 4.61 10.10
N THR A 350 -19.44 5.76 9.77
CA THR A 350 -18.77 6.00 8.49
C THR A 350 -17.40 5.34 8.52
N LEU A 351 -17.20 4.34 7.66
CA LEU A 351 -15.92 3.66 7.50
C LEU A 351 -15.16 4.30 6.34
N ARG A 352 -13.93 4.72 6.60
CA ARG A 352 -13.05 5.34 5.62
C ARG A 352 -11.79 4.47 5.47
N GLN A 353 -11.60 3.85 4.34
CA GLN A 353 -10.43 3.02 4.13
C GLN A 353 -9.28 3.83 3.56
N VAL A 354 -8.14 3.78 4.24
CA VAL A 354 -6.88 4.41 3.81
C VAL A 354 -5.79 3.35 3.73
N SER A 355 -4.76 3.58 2.95
CA SER A 355 -3.67 2.61 2.85
C SER A 355 -2.77 2.62 4.09
N THR A 356 -2.58 3.78 4.70
CA THR A 356 -1.88 3.99 5.98
C THR A 356 -2.30 5.34 6.55
N GLY A 357 -2.27 5.48 7.88
CA GLY A 357 -2.66 6.71 8.56
C GLY A 357 -1.80 7.92 8.20
N ARG A 358 -0.54 7.75 7.82
CA ARG A 358 0.30 8.88 7.37
C ARG A 358 -0.23 9.58 6.12
N HIS A 359 -1.05 8.91 5.31
CA HIS A 359 -1.69 9.54 4.15
C HIS A 359 -2.74 10.59 4.53
N LEU A 360 -3.22 10.59 5.76
CA LEU A 360 -4.13 11.63 6.26
C LEU A 360 -3.43 12.99 6.44
N ILE A 361 -2.10 13.00 6.64
CA ILE A 361 -1.29 14.22 6.84
C ILE A 361 -1.16 15.03 5.55
N ALA A 362 -1.16 14.34 4.44
CA ALA A 362 -0.93 14.93 3.13
C ALA A 362 -2.20 15.59 2.56
N GLY A 363 -2.85 16.46 3.31
CA GLY A 363 -3.97 17.27 2.80
C GLY A 363 -3.60 17.87 1.43
N TYR A 364 -4.34 17.50 0.39
CA TYR A 364 -4.12 18.04 -0.95
C TYR A 364 -4.56 19.51 -1.00
N ASP A 365 -3.59 20.38 -1.19
CA ASP A 365 -3.80 21.73 -1.72
C ASP A 365 -4.03 21.59 -3.24
N GLN A 366 -5.14 20.98 -3.62
CA GLN A 366 -5.53 21.00 -5.01
C GLN A 366 -6.55 22.11 -5.21
N ASP A 367 -6.25 22.90 -6.20
CA ASP A 367 -7.17 23.83 -6.83
C ASP A 367 -8.28 23.01 -7.53
N LEU A 368 -9.14 22.35 -6.70
CA LEU A 368 -10.32 21.63 -7.17
C LEU A 368 -11.35 22.60 -7.80
N ASP A 369 -11.08 23.91 -7.74
CA ASP A 369 -11.94 24.94 -8.31
C ASP A 369 -11.86 24.99 -9.84
N LYS A 370 -10.86 24.33 -10.47
CA LYS A 370 -10.86 24.19 -11.93
C LYS A 370 -11.71 23.00 -12.36
N PRO A 371 -12.83 23.26 -13.01
CA PRO A 371 -13.72 22.21 -13.43
C PRO A 371 -13.06 21.34 -14.51
N LYS A 372 -12.81 20.06 -14.20
CA LYS A 372 -12.34 19.05 -15.15
C LYS A 372 -13.46 18.04 -15.41
N GLY A 373 -13.51 17.50 -16.63
CA GLY A 373 -14.54 16.54 -17.05
C GLY A 373 -14.36 15.14 -16.47
N LEU A 374 -15.34 14.30 -16.75
CA LEU A 374 -15.30 12.87 -16.51
C LEU A 374 -14.94 12.15 -17.82
N LEU A 375 -14.12 11.10 -17.71
CA LEU A 375 -13.89 10.11 -18.76
C LEU A 375 -14.42 8.77 -18.29
N ALA A 376 -15.38 8.18 -19.03
CA ALA A 376 -15.89 6.85 -18.78
C ALA A 376 -15.55 5.90 -19.93
N LEU A 377 -15.18 4.66 -19.61
CA LEU A 377 -14.98 3.57 -20.55
C LEU A 377 -15.97 2.45 -20.21
N GLY A 378 -16.56 1.85 -21.25
CA GLY A 378 -17.48 0.72 -21.11
C GLY A 378 -17.80 0.08 -22.45
N GLY A 379 -18.58 -1.02 -22.46
CA GLY A 379 -18.96 -1.70 -23.69
C GLY A 379 -17.75 -2.07 -24.55
N VAL A 380 -16.65 -2.49 -23.93
CA VAL A 380 -15.36 -2.72 -24.56
C VAL A 380 -15.42 -3.84 -25.60
N ASP A 381 -14.84 -3.63 -26.78
CA ASP A 381 -14.67 -4.66 -27.80
C ASP A 381 -13.35 -5.43 -27.58
N TYR A 382 -13.44 -6.55 -26.85
CA TYR A 382 -12.25 -7.36 -26.52
C TYR A 382 -11.67 -8.11 -27.74
N GLU A 383 -12.39 -8.21 -28.86
CA GLU A 383 -11.93 -8.88 -30.09
C GLU A 383 -11.29 -7.91 -31.08
N GLY A 384 -11.63 -6.62 -31.08
CA GLY A 384 -11.19 -5.63 -32.03
C GLY A 384 -10.23 -4.59 -31.43
N PHE A 385 -9.07 -4.39 -32.04
CA PHE A 385 -8.25 -3.21 -31.75
C PHE A 385 -8.86 -1.95 -32.37
N GLY A 386 -8.75 -0.81 -31.67
CA GLY A 386 -9.13 0.48 -32.21
C GLY A 386 -8.32 0.87 -33.44
N ALA A 387 -8.90 1.71 -34.31
CA ALA A 387 -8.15 2.28 -35.42
C ALA A 387 -7.06 3.23 -34.87
N ALA A 388 -5.81 2.99 -35.20
CA ALA A 388 -4.71 3.89 -34.86
C ALA A 388 -4.95 5.27 -35.48
N LYS A 389 -5.01 6.32 -34.66
CA LYS A 389 -4.67 7.67 -35.14
C LYS A 389 -3.20 7.64 -35.46
N GLU A 390 -2.84 8.02 -36.71
CA GLU A 390 -1.52 7.98 -37.34
C GLU A 390 -0.35 7.56 -36.43
N PRO A 391 0.38 6.48 -36.80
CA PRO A 391 1.46 5.97 -35.95
C PRO A 391 2.57 7.02 -35.89
N THR A 392 2.82 7.58 -34.73
CA THR A 392 4.12 8.17 -34.46
C THR A 392 5.11 7.00 -34.52
N PRO A 393 6.15 7.04 -35.37
CA PRO A 393 7.10 5.93 -35.49
C PRO A 393 7.90 5.82 -34.19
N GLN A 394 7.39 5.09 -33.24
CA GLN A 394 8.17 4.63 -32.10
C GLN A 394 8.78 3.28 -32.51
N GLN A 395 10.11 3.21 -32.39
CA GLN A 395 10.79 1.91 -32.50
C GLN A 395 10.15 0.94 -31.52
N PRO A 396 9.83 -0.30 -31.92
CA PRO A 396 9.25 -1.30 -31.02
C PRO A 396 10.18 -1.44 -29.81
N LYS A 397 9.69 -1.09 -28.63
CA LYS A 397 10.39 -1.40 -27.37
C LYS A 397 10.54 -2.92 -27.31
N PRO A 398 11.73 -3.46 -26.98
CA PRO A 398 11.88 -4.90 -26.77
C PRO A 398 10.81 -5.33 -25.74
N ALA A 399 9.99 -6.31 -26.13
CA ALA A 399 8.92 -6.83 -25.28
C ALA A 399 9.51 -7.23 -23.91
N ASP A 400 8.99 -6.66 -22.82
CA ASP A 400 9.40 -7.04 -21.47
C ASP A 400 9.04 -8.52 -21.31
N GLN A 401 10.06 -9.38 -21.10
CA GLN A 401 9.86 -10.83 -20.97
C GLN A 401 8.83 -11.19 -19.89
N ASN A 402 8.67 -10.32 -18.87
CA ASN A 402 7.70 -10.53 -17.80
C ASN A 402 6.26 -10.30 -18.28
N LEU A 403 6.03 -9.32 -19.18
CA LEU A 403 4.72 -9.13 -19.80
C LEU A 403 4.33 -10.31 -20.70
N VAL A 404 5.29 -10.89 -21.44
CA VAL A 404 5.04 -12.09 -22.24
C VAL A 404 4.66 -13.30 -21.37
N ILE A 405 5.31 -13.46 -20.21
CA ILE A 405 4.99 -14.52 -19.26
C ILE A 405 3.61 -14.24 -18.62
N ALA A 406 3.33 -12.99 -18.27
CA ALA A 406 2.04 -12.59 -17.71
C ALA A 406 0.89 -12.86 -18.71
N LEU A 407 1.04 -12.48 -19.97
CA LEU A 407 0.08 -12.78 -21.04
C LEU A 407 -0.27 -14.27 -21.12
N ARG A 408 0.73 -15.14 -21.07
CA ARG A 408 0.51 -16.60 -21.07
C ARG A 408 -0.24 -17.07 -19.83
N ALA A 409 0.06 -16.50 -18.67
CA ALA A 409 -0.64 -16.83 -17.44
C ALA A 409 -2.10 -16.37 -17.48
N VAL A 410 -2.38 -15.14 -17.95
CA VAL A 410 -3.75 -14.64 -18.18
C VAL A 410 -4.51 -15.56 -19.13
N SER A 411 -3.91 -15.94 -20.26
CA SER A 411 -4.52 -16.84 -21.23
C SER A 411 -4.87 -18.20 -20.62
N ASN A 412 -4.01 -18.75 -19.76
CA ASN A 412 -4.22 -20.05 -19.14
C ASN A 412 -5.24 -20.03 -18.00
N GLU A 413 -5.28 -18.96 -17.19
CA GLU A 413 -6.14 -18.88 -16.01
C GLU A 413 -7.54 -18.30 -16.34
N ILE A 414 -7.62 -17.33 -17.25
CA ILE A 414 -8.86 -16.60 -17.58
C ILE A 414 -9.48 -17.13 -18.88
N GLY A 415 -8.66 -17.53 -19.84
CA GLY A 415 -9.07 -18.05 -21.14
C GLY A 415 -9.51 -16.96 -22.10
N GLN A 416 -10.65 -16.31 -21.88
CA GLN A 416 -11.20 -15.27 -22.76
C GLN A 416 -12.10 -14.30 -21.99
N PHE A 417 -11.99 -13.01 -22.29
CA PHE A 417 -12.88 -11.97 -21.77
C PHE A 417 -14.20 -11.95 -22.55
N LYS A 418 -15.33 -12.07 -21.85
CA LYS A 418 -16.66 -12.03 -22.44
C LYS A 418 -17.17 -10.60 -22.51
N ALA A 419 -18.01 -10.29 -23.51
CA ALA A 419 -18.65 -8.98 -23.59
C ALA A 419 -19.52 -8.70 -22.36
N LEU A 420 -19.43 -7.50 -21.81
CA LEU A 420 -20.22 -6.99 -20.69
C LEU A 420 -21.28 -6.04 -21.23
N ALA A 421 -22.52 -6.54 -21.36
CA ALA A 421 -23.58 -5.85 -22.11
C ALA A 421 -24.03 -4.51 -21.50
N GLU A 422 -23.99 -4.37 -20.17
CA GLU A 422 -24.51 -3.19 -19.47
C GLU A 422 -23.44 -2.11 -19.22
N THR A 423 -22.14 -2.42 -19.36
CA THR A 423 -21.06 -1.48 -19.05
C THR A 423 -21.02 -0.26 -19.97
N GLY A 424 -21.47 -0.41 -21.23
CA GLY A 424 -21.62 0.73 -22.14
C GLY A 424 -22.73 1.69 -21.71
N ARG A 425 -23.86 1.15 -21.21
CA ARG A 425 -24.96 1.95 -20.65
C ARG A 425 -24.54 2.61 -19.34
N GLU A 426 -23.82 1.89 -18.49
CA GLU A 426 -23.26 2.44 -17.26
C GLU A 426 -22.38 3.66 -17.54
N ALA A 427 -21.44 3.55 -18.49
CA ALA A 427 -20.55 4.64 -18.88
C ALA A 427 -21.32 5.88 -19.36
N GLU A 428 -22.38 5.69 -20.15
CA GLU A 428 -23.24 6.81 -20.60
C GLU A 428 -24.06 7.42 -19.45
N GLU A 429 -24.62 6.60 -18.56
CA GLU A 429 -25.41 7.07 -17.41
C GLU A 429 -24.57 7.90 -16.45
N VAL A 430 -23.37 7.45 -16.11
CA VAL A 430 -22.46 8.19 -15.20
C VAL A 430 -21.98 9.50 -15.83
N LYS A 431 -21.67 9.50 -17.14
CA LYS A 431 -21.34 10.73 -17.88
C LYS A 431 -22.50 11.73 -17.82
N ASN A 432 -23.72 11.28 -18.10
CA ASN A 432 -24.89 12.13 -18.13
C ASN A 432 -25.21 12.71 -16.73
N ALA A 433 -25.08 11.90 -15.66
CA ALA A 433 -25.22 12.37 -14.29
C ALA A 433 -24.17 13.45 -13.94
N TYR A 434 -22.93 13.21 -14.32
CA TYR A 434 -21.83 14.15 -14.07
C TYR A 434 -22.01 15.47 -14.87
N TRP A 435 -22.33 15.36 -16.15
CA TRP A 435 -22.59 16.50 -17.00
C TRP A 435 -23.79 17.33 -16.52
N SER A 436 -24.90 16.68 -16.12
CA SER A 436 -26.10 17.36 -15.62
C SER A 436 -25.83 18.17 -14.37
N TYR A 437 -24.87 17.75 -13.55
CA TYR A 437 -24.48 18.44 -12.33
C TYR A 437 -23.51 19.60 -12.58
N TRP A 438 -22.42 19.32 -13.33
CA TRP A 438 -21.32 20.25 -13.49
C TRP A 438 -21.40 21.13 -14.74
N ASN A 439 -22.23 20.72 -15.73
CA ASN A 439 -22.25 21.31 -17.08
C ASN A 439 -20.86 21.40 -17.76
N ILE A 440 -20.03 20.37 -17.54
CA ILE A 440 -18.66 20.30 -18.05
C ILE A 440 -18.58 19.18 -19.09
N PRO A 441 -17.90 19.42 -20.26
CA PRO A 441 -17.70 18.40 -21.26
C PRO A 441 -17.06 17.15 -20.68
N SER A 442 -17.74 16.02 -20.84
CA SER A 442 -17.31 14.70 -20.37
C SER A 442 -17.29 13.74 -21.56
N GLN A 443 -16.42 12.73 -21.52
CA GLN A 443 -16.21 11.81 -22.63
C GLN A 443 -16.62 10.39 -22.24
N VAL A 444 -17.11 9.65 -23.24
CA VAL A 444 -17.30 8.20 -23.15
C VAL A 444 -16.54 7.55 -24.28
N TRP A 445 -15.77 6.52 -23.96
CA TRP A 445 -15.09 5.68 -24.93
C TRP A 445 -15.73 4.28 -24.89
N LEU A 446 -16.25 3.84 -26.04
CA LEU A 446 -16.97 2.56 -26.19
C LEU A 446 -16.29 1.70 -27.25
N GLY A 447 -16.51 0.39 -27.19
CA GLY A 447 -16.06 -0.57 -28.18
C GLY A 447 -14.53 -0.53 -28.35
N ALA A 448 -14.09 -0.37 -29.59
CA ALA A 448 -12.68 -0.29 -29.94
C ALA A 448 -12.00 1.03 -29.51
N ASP A 449 -12.78 2.07 -29.20
CA ASP A 449 -12.25 3.34 -28.68
C ASP A 449 -11.79 3.23 -27.22
N ALA A 450 -12.25 2.24 -26.46
CA ALA A 450 -11.81 1.96 -25.10
C ALA A 450 -10.47 1.22 -25.11
N SER A 451 -9.44 1.83 -25.73
CA SER A 451 -8.14 1.21 -25.99
C SER A 451 -7.05 1.64 -25.01
N GLU A 452 -6.08 0.78 -24.89
CA GLU A 452 -4.91 0.96 -24.01
C GLU A 452 -4.07 2.16 -24.42
N SER A 453 -3.75 2.29 -25.72
CA SER A 453 -2.95 3.39 -26.23
C SER A 453 -3.59 4.76 -25.98
N ARG A 454 -4.93 4.86 -26.07
CA ARG A 454 -5.62 6.13 -25.76
C ARG A 454 -5.51 6.51 -24.28
N LEU A 455 -5.55 5.55 -23.37
CA LEU A 455 -5.31 5.81 -21.93
C LEU A 455 -3.86 6.24 -21.68
N LYS A 456 -2.90 5.54 -22.29
CA LYS A 456 -1.47 5.83 -22.14
C LYS A 456 -1.08 7.20 -22.73
N THR A 457 -1.79 7.66 -23.76
CA THR A 457 -1.52 8.95 -24.42
C THR A 457 -2.42 10.08 -23.92
N LEU A 458 -3.12 9.91 -22.83
CA LEU A 458 -4.02 10.91 -22.28
C LEU A 458 -3.27 12.21 -21.93
N ALA A 459 -3.54 13.27 -22.69
CA ALA A 459 -2.82 14.55 -22.54
C ALA A 459 -3.22 15.32 -21.28
N THR A 460 -4.50 15.24 -20.90
CA THR A 460 -5.06 15.93 -19.73
C THR A 460 -5.82 14.93 -18.88
N PRO A 461 -5.43 14.74 -17.61
CA PRO A 461 -6.13 13.84 -16.73
C PRO A 461 -7.57 14.33 -16.45
N PRO A 462 -8.57 13.44 -16.47
CA PRO A 462 -9.93 13.77 -16.09
C PRO A 462 -10.02 13.94 -14.56
N ARG A 463 -11.03 14.65 -14.06
CA ARG A 463 -11.34 14.67 -12.63
C ARG A 463 -11.82 13.30 -12.15
N VAL A 464 -12.59 12.62 -12.99
CA VAL A 464 -13.11 11.28 -12.73
C VAL A 464 -12.75 10.38 -13.90
N LEU A 465 -12.08 9.26 -13.63
CA LEU A 465 -11.83 8.19 -14.57
C LEU A 465 -12.68 6.97 -14.17
N HIS A 466 -13.71 6.66 -14.96
CA HIS A 466 -14.62 5.54 -14.70
C HIS A 466 -14.34 4.41 -15.70
N LEU A 467 -13.92 3.25 -15.21
CA LEU A 467 -13.51 2.09 -15.99
C LEU A 467 -14.46 0.93 -15.74
N ALA A 468 -15.43 0.74 -16.64
CA ALA A 468 -16.40 -0.37 -16.61
C ALA A 468 -15.95 -1.47 -17.58
N THR A 469 -15.06 -2.35 -17.11
CA THR A 469 -14.44 -3.42 -17.89
C THR A 469 -13.99 -4.57 -16.99
N HIS A 470 -13.53 -5.70 -17.57
CA HIS A 470 -12.91 -6.76 -16.78
C HIS A 470 -11.62 -6.32 -16.11
N GLY A 471 -11.54 -6.52 -14.81
CA GLY A 471 -10.29 -6.54 -14.07
C GLY A 471 -9.89 -7.97 -13.75
N PHE A 472 -8.61 -8.29 -13.71
CA PHE A 472 -8.13 -9.64 -13.39
C PHE A 472 -6.98 -9.61 -12.39
N TYR A 473 -6.84 -10.75 -11.69
CA TYR A 473 -5.74 -11.03 -10.78
C TYR A 473 -5.26 -12.47 -11.02
N LEU A 474 -3.99 -12.62 -11.28
CA LEU A 474 -3.36 -13.93 -11.48
C LEU A 474 -2.81 -14.47 -10.16
N SER A 475 -2.86 -15.80 -9.99
CA SER A 475 -2.31 -16.43 -8.80
C SER A 475 -0.78 -16.40 -8.79
N GLU A 476 -0.16 -16.33 -7.61
CA GLU A 476 1.31 -16.48 -7.48
C GLU A 476 1.81 -17.84 -8.02
N LYS A 477 0.93 -18.83 -8.11
CA LYS A 477 1.20 -20.16 -8.72
C LYS A 477 1.45 -20.08 -10.23
N SER A 478 1.12 -18.95 -10.87
CA SER A 478 1.39 -18.72 -12.30
C SER A 478 2.89 -18.69 -12.67
N GLY A 479 3.79 -18.79 -11.68
CA GLY A 479 5.23 -18.77 -11.90
C GLY A 479 5.86 -17.38 -12.08
N ILE A 480 5.06 -16.33 -11.96
CA ILE A 480 5.50 -14.91 -12.05
C ILE A 480 5.77 -14.40 -10.63
N VAL A 481 6.77 -14.97 -9.96
CA VAL A 481 7.05 -14.65 -8.54
C VAL A 481 7.73 -13.30 -8.36
N ASP A 482 8.33 -12.75 -9.40
CA ASP A 482 9.26 -11.63 -9.25
C ASP A 482 8.65 -10.23 -9.40
N ARG A 483 7.39 -10.09 -9.89
CA ARG A 483 6.72 -8.78 -10.09
C ARG A 483 5.20 -8.85 -9.89
N PRO A 484 4.67 -8.65 -8.67
CA PRO A 484 3.22 -8.67 -8.40
C PRO A 484 2.41 -7.67 -9.23
N MET A 485 3.02 -6.57 -9.68
CA MET A 485 2.35 -5.55 -10.50
C MET A 485 1.98 -6.03 -11.91
N VAL A 486 2.51 -7.16 -12.38
CA VAL A 486 2.05 -7.80 -13.63
C VAL A 486 1.01 -8.89 -13.39
N LEU A 487 0.72 -9.21 -12.12
CA LEU A 487 -0.30 -10.19 -11.76
C LEU A 487 -1.73 -9.62 -11.80
N SER A 488 -1.88 -8.32 -12.02
CA SER A 488 -3.18 -7.66 -12.08
C SER A 488 -3.23 -6.67 -13.24
N GLY A 489 -4.42 -6.50 -13.82
CA GLY A 489 -4.63 -5.61 -14.95
C GLY A 489 -6.10 -5.44 -15.31
N LEU A 490 -6.33 -4.66 -16.35
CA LEU A 490 -7.62 -4.38 -16.94
C LEU A 490 -7.63 -4.82 -18.41
N ALA A 491 -8.72 -5.49 -18.83
CA ALA A 491 -8.91 -5.83 -20.23
C ALA A 491 -9.51 -4.65 -20.98
N LEU A 492 -8.89 -4.25 -22.07
CA LEU A 492 -9.31 -3.16 -22.94
C LEU A 492 -9.54 -3.67 -24.37
N ALA A 493 -9.80 -2.77 -25.31
CA ALA A 493 -10.06 -3.15 -26.69
C ALA A 493 -8.94 -4.01 -27.26
N GLY A 494 -9.29 -5.15 -27.87
CA GLY A 494 -8.34 -6.09 -28.44
C GLY A 494 -7.73 -7.12 -27.46
N ALA A 495 -8.08 -7.10 -26.16
CA ALA A 495 -7.49 -7.96 -25.15
C ALA A 495 -7.48 -9.46 -25.52
N ASN A 496 -8.58 -9.98 -26.11
CA ASN A 496 -8.63 -11.37 -26.57
C ASN A 496 -7.69 -11.68 -27.73
N GLN A 497 -7.32 -10.70 -28.54
CA GLN A 497 -6.28 -10.87 -29.55
C GLN A 497 -4.89 -10.82 -28.93
N GLY A 498 -4.70 -9.95 -27.92
CA GLY A 498 -3.47 -9.92 -27.11
C GLY A 498 -3.17 -11.27 -26.46
N LEU A 499 -4.21 -11.91 -25.86
CA LEU A 499 -4.08 -13.27 -25.29
C LEU A 499 -3.64 -14.32 -26.32
N LYS A 500 -3.91 -14.09 -27.63
CA LYS A 500 -3.45 -14.93 -28.75
C LYS A 500 -2.07 -14.51 -29.28
N GLY A 501 -1.37 -13.58 -28.56
CA GLY A 501 -0.05 -13.07 -28.96
C GLY A 501 -0.05 -12.06 -30.10
N LYS A 502 -1.20 -11.43 -30.39
CA LYS A 502 -1.30 -10.37 -31.41
C LYS A 502 -1.28 -9.02 -30.73
N ALA A 503 -0.60 -8.07 -31.35
CA ALA A 503 -0.64 -6.67 -30.95
C ALA A 503 -1.49 -5.84 -31.91
N GLY A 504 -2.07 -4.75 -31.43
CA GLY A 504 -2.76 -3.77 -32.25
C GLY A 504 -1.81 -2.97 -33.16
N PRO A 505 -2.36 -2.11 -34.03
CA PRO A 505 -1.58 -1.26 -34.91
C PRO A 505 -0.63 -0.31 -34.18
N ASP A 506 -0.92 -0.03 -32.91
CA ASP A 506 -0.15 0.81 -31.98
C ASP A 506 0.90 0.04 -31.17
N GLY A 507 0.97 -1.28 -31.33
CA GLY A 507 1.87 -2.17 -30.64
C GLY A 507 1.39 -2.63 -29.25
N GLU A 508 0.21 -2.20 -28.81
CA GLU A 508 -0.40 -2.60 -27.52
C GLU A 508 -1.18 -3.91 -27.66
N ASP A 509 -1.29 -4.67 -26.57
CA ASP A 509 -1.96 -5.97 -26.56
C ASP A 509 -3.42 -5.91 -26.03
N GLY A 510 -3.87 -4.72 -25.64
CA GLY A 510 -5.21 -4.51 -25.07
C GLY A 510 -5.33 -4.91 -23.60
N ILE A 511 -4.23 -5.22 -22.93
CA ILE A 511 -4.22 -5.54 -21.49
C ILE A 511 -3.37 -4.51 -20.76
N LEU A 512 -4.02 -3.65 -20.01
CA LEU A 512 -3.35 -2.64 -19.20
C LEU A 512 -2.99 -3.23 -17.82
N TYR A 513 -1.75 -3.68 -17.69
CA TYR A 513 -1.23 -4.21 -16.41
C TYR A 513 -1.03 -3.12 -15.36
N ALA A 514 -1.13 -3.46 -14.07
CA ALA A 514 -0.87 -2.52 -12.98
C ALA A 514 0.54 -1.88 -13.10
N LEU A 515 1.52 -2.60 -13.63
CA LEU A 515 2.84 -2.06 -13.93
C LEU A 515 2.78 -0.88 -14.93
N GLU A 516 1.87 -0.91 -15.90
CA GLU A 516 1.70 0.13 -16.92
C GLU A 516 0.78 1.24 -16.44
N VAL A 517 -0.21 0.91 -15.60
CA VAL A 517 -1.08 1.90 -14.95
C VAL A 517 -0.27 2.94 -14.19
N GLN A 518 0.85 2.56 -13.55
CA GLN A 518 1.73 3.52 -12.84
C GLN A 518 2.26 4.63 -13.74
N ASP A 519 2.38 4.35 -15.05
CA ASP A 519 2.92 5.29 -16.03
C ASP A 519 1.86 6.23 -16.62
N LEU A 520 0.58 6.03 -16.29
CA LEU A 520 -0.49 6.94 -16.69
C LEU A 520 -0.30 8.32 -16.03
N ASN A 521 -0.76 9.36 -16.71
CA ASN A 521 -0.87 10.69 -16.11
C ASN A 521 -2.27 10.87 -15.51
N LEU A 522 -2.40 10.68 -14.19
CA LEU A 522 -3.64 10.89 -13.45
C LEU A 522 -3.48 11.97 -12.35
N GLU A 523 -2.51 12.88 -12.52
CA GLU A 523 -2.37 14.03 -11.62
C GLU A 523 -3.65 14.86 -11.63
N ASP A 524 -4.15 15.20 -10.43
CA ASP A 524 -5.43 15.88 -10.21
C ASP A 524 -6.68 15.05 -10.56
N THR A 525 -6.58 13.75 -10.77
CA THR A 525 -7.75 12.87 -10.83
C THR A 525 -8.26 12.63 -9.41
N GLU A 526 -9.47 13.13 -9.12
CA GLU A 526 -10.11 13.00 -7.80
C GLU A 526 -10.53 11.56 -7.51
N LEU A 527 -11.09 10.88 -8.53
CA LEU A 527 -11.67 9.56 -8.37
C LEU A 527 -11.40 8.68 -9.58
N VAL A 528 -10.83 7.51 -9.33
CA VAL A 528 -10.84 6.39 -10.27
C VAL A 528 -11.89 5.38 -9.80
N VAL A 529 -12.78 4.98 -10.69
CA VAL A 529 -13.79 3.93 -10.45
C VAL A 529 -13.43 2.71 -11.27
N LEU A 530 -13.25 1.58 -10.62
CA LEU A 530 -13.06 0.26 -11.22
C LEU A 530 -14.36 -0.52 -11.02
N SER A 531 -15.28 -0.35 -11.98
CA SER A 531 -16.58 -1.02 -11.99
C SER A 531 -16.48 -2.29 -12.83
N ALA A 532 -16.49 -3.39 -12.22
CA ALA A 532 -16.33 -4.75 -12.70
C ALA A 532 -14.94 -5.35 -12.40
N CYS A 533 -14.90 -6.15 -11.38
CA CYS A 533 -13.77 -7.05 -11.15
C CYS A 533 -14.27 -8.47 -11.40
N ASP A 534 -13.98 -9.04 -12.54
CA ASP A 534 -14.06 -10.49 -12.75
C ASP A 534 -12.80 -11.10 -12.14
N THR A 535 -12.75 -11.07 -10.81
CA THR A 535 -11.72 -11.81 -10.09
C THR A 535 -12.09 -13.27 -10.23
N GLY A 536 -11.47 -13.96 -11.16
CA GLY A 536 -11.58 -15.41 -11.25
C GLY A 536 -11.52 -16.04 -9.86
N GLN A 537 -12.12 -17.19 -9.67
CA GLN A 537 -12.26 -17.93 -8.39
C GLN A 537 -10.90 -18.17 -7.68
N GLY A 538 -10.28 -17.12 -7.18
CA GLY A 538 -8.98 -17.15 -6.54
C GLY A 538 -9.06 -17.16 -5.01
N THR A 539 -8.11 -17.84 -4.40
CA THR A 539 -7.91 -17.96 -2.95
C THR A 539 -7.53 -16.63 -2.30
N LEU A 540 -7.70 -16.47 -0.98
CA LEU A 540 -7.37 -15.27 -0.17
C LEU A 540 -5.88 -14.83 -0.21
N ASP A 541 -5.03 -15.55 -0.95
CA ASP A 541 -3.63 -15.19 -1.18
C ASP A 541 -3.43 -14.01 -2.16
N TYR A 542 -4.54 -13.44 -2.68
CA TYR A 542 -4.54 -12.37 -3.69
C TYR A 542 -4.45 -10.93 -3.15
N ALA A 543 -4.22 -10.75 -1.87
CA ALA A 543 -4.13 -9.41 -1.26
C ALA A 543 -3.19 -8.47 -2.03
N GLU A 544 -2.11 -8.99 -2.60
CA GLU A 544 -1.14 -8.21 -3.35
C GLU A 544 -1.65 -7.73 -4.72
N GLY A 545 -2.51 -8.50 -5.39
CA GLY A 545 -3.01 -8.15 -6.74
C GLY A 545 -4.00 -6.99 -6.75
N VAL A 546 -5.07 -7.06 -5.96
CA VAL A 546 -6.05 -5.94 -5.80
C VAL A 546 -5.36 -4.69 -5.29
N TYR A 547 -4.46 -4.90 -4.35
CA TYR A 547 -3.63 -3.84 -3.81
C TYR A 547 -2.68 -3.27 -4.86
N GLY A 548 -2.20 -4.10 -5.80
CA GLY A 548 -1.36 -3.71 -6.92
C GLY A 548 -2.03 -2.68 -7.82
N LEU A 549 -3.28 -2.93 -8.26
CA LEU A 549 -4.03 -2.00 -9.11
C LEU A 549 -4.35 -0.68 -8.40
N THR A 550 -4.88 -0.75 -7.18
CA THR A 550 -5.16 0.45 -6.37
C THR A 550 -3.91 1.30 -6.18
N ARG A 551 -2.79 0.65 -5.82
CA ARG A 551 -1.50 1.29 -5.68
C ARG A 551 -1.01 1.89 -7.00
N ALA A 552 -1.19 1.18 -8.12
CA ALA A 552 -0.79 1.64 -9.44
C ALA A 552 -1.52 2.93 -9.84
N PHE A 553 -2.85 2.98 -9.68
CA PHE A 553 -3.62 4.19 -9.95
C PHE A 553 -3.23 5.36 -9.04
N ARG A 554 -2.96 5.09 -7.78
CA ARG A 554 -2.48 6.12 -6.85
C ARG A 554 -1.07 6.60 -7.18
N THR A 555 -0.20 5.69 -7.61
CA THR A 555 1.14 6.02 -8.12
C THR A 555 1.06 6.89 -9.36
N ALA A 556 0.09 6.63 -10.24
CA ALA A 556 -0.20 7.44 -11.42
C ALA A 556 -0.72 8.86 -11.06
N GLY A 557 -1.17 9.09 -9.82
CA GLY A 557 -1.62 10.40 -9.33
C GLY A 557 -3.09 10.47 -8.93
N ALA A 558 -3.85 9.38 -9.05
CA ALA A 558 -5.24 9.35 -8.59
C ALA A 558 -5.34 9.50 -7.07
N ARG A 559 -6.28 10.34 -6.60
CA ARG A 559 -6.49 10.58 -5.17
C ARG A 559 -7.25 9.42 -4.52
N ASN A 560 -8.39 9.06 -5.07
CA ASN A 560 -9.28 8.04 -4.52
C ASN A 560 -9.52 6.95 -5.57
N VAL A 561 -9.63 5.70 -5.12
CA VAL A 561 -9.98 4.56 -5.96
C VAL A 561 -11.18 3.85 -5.36
N LEU A 562 -12.30 3.87 -6.07
CA LEU A 562 -13.47 3.05 -5.78
C LEU A 562 -13.41 1.79 -6.62
N MET A 563 -13.44 0.63 -5.98
CA MET A 563 -13.36 -0.66 -6.68
C MET A 563 -14.32 -1.68 -6.09
N SER A 564 -14.62 -2.73 -6.85
CA SER A 564 -15.33 -3.91 -6.34
C SER A 564 -14.34 -5.02 -5.98
N LEU A 565 -14.60 -5.72 -4.87
CA LEU A 565 -13.75 -6.80 -4.33
C LEU A 565 -14.09 -8.18 -4.90
N TRP A 566 -15.24 -8.34 -5.52
CA TRP A 566 -15.70 -9.58 -6.19
C TRP A 566 -16.60 -9.26 -7.38
N PRO A 567 -16.77 -10.23 -8.31
CA PRO A 567 -17.60 -10.04 -9.47
C PRO A 567 -19.04 -9.73 -9.11
N LEU A 568 -19.62 -8.77 -9.81
CA LEU A 568 -21.04 -8.44 -9.78
C LEU A 568 -21.66 -8.74 -11.13
N GLY A 569 -22.94 -9.11 -11.13
CA GLY A 569 -23.68 -9.08 -12.37
C GLY A 569 -23.75 -7.66 -12.93
N ASP A 570 -23.58 -7.49 -14.24
CA ASP A 570 -23.50 -6.19 -14.92
C ASP A 570 -24.64 -5.24 -14.52
N GLN A 571 -25.88 -5.77 -14.37
CA GLN A 571 -27.04 -4.98 -13.97
C GLN A 571 -26.91 -4.44 -12.54
N SER A 572 -26.40 -5.24 -11.60
CA SER A 572 -26.21 -4.83 -10.20
C SER A 572 -25.13 -3.77 -10.08
N ALA A 573 -24.03 -3.93 -10.83
CA ALA A 573 -22.95 -2.95 -10.88
C ALA A 573 -23.45 -1.60 -11.42
N ARG A 574 -24.16 -1.61 -12.55
CA ARG A 574 -24.78 -0.41 -13.14
C ARG A 574 -25.75 0.27 -12.17
N GLU A 575 -26.64 -0.48 -11.50
CA GLU A 575 -27.60 0.06 -10.54
C GLU A 575 -26.86 0.71 -9.34
N PHE A 576 -25.79 0.06 -8.84
CA PHE A 576 -24.98 0.63 -7.76
C PHE A 576 -24.32 1.93 -8.19
N MET A 577 -23.67 1.96 -9.36
CA MET A 577 -23.00 3.15 -9.87
C MET A 577 -23.98 4.29 -10.16
N ALA A 578 -25.14 3.98 -10.74
CA ALA A 578 -26.19 5.00 -10.95
C ALA A 578 -26.65 5.65 -9.64
N ARG A 579 -26.81 4.86 -8.55
CA ARG A 579 -27.14 5.39 -7.23
C ARG A 579 -25.99 6.15 -6.62
N PHE A 580 -24.75 5.64 -6.73
CA PHE A 580 -23.55 6.30 -6.21
C PHE A 580 -23.37 7.69 -6.80
N TYR A 581 -23.38 7.82 -8.13
CA TYR A 581 -23.22 9.12 -8.78
C TYR A 581 -24.39 10.07 -8.46
N ARG A 582 -25.62 9.57 -8.41
CA ARG A 582 -26.78 10.36 -8.02
C ARG A 582 -26.67 10.88 -6.57
N THR A 583 -26.20 10.04 -5.67
CA THR A 583 -25.99 10.42 -4.25
C THR A 583 -24.85 11.41 -4.12
N TRP A 584 -23.74 11.17 -4.82
CA TRP A 584 -22.56 12.05 -4.82
C TRP A 584 -22.88 13.44 -5.32
N LEU A 585 -23.56 13.52 -6.43
CA LEU A 585 -23.87 14.76 -7.16
C LEU A 585 -25.24 15.35 -6.77
N ASN A 586 -25.70 15.13 -5.55
CA ASN A 586 -26.95 15.66 -5.05
C ASN A 586 -26.71 16.84 -4.09
N GLY A 587 -27.08 18.06 -4.51
CA GLY A 587 -26.96 19.26 -3.69
C GLY A 587 -26.12 20.35 -4.33
N ALA A 588 -25.88 21.44 -3.60
CA ALA A 588 -25.12 22.60 -4.09
C ALA A 588 -23.62 22.33 -4.26
N LYS A 589 -23.09 21.32 -3.56
CA LYS A 589 -21.72 20.81 -3.70
C LYS A 589 -21.75 19.29 -3.69
N PRO A 590 -20.80 18.62 -4.37
CA PRO A 590 -20.67 17.16 -4.27
C PRO A 590 -20.46 16.77 -2.80
N LYS A 591 -21.07 15.64 -2.43
CA LYS A 591 -20.86 15.08 -1.10
C LYS A 591 -19.45 14.50 -0.96
N ASP A 592 -19.00 14.32 0.26
CA ASP A 592 -17.81 13.52 0.55
C ASP A 592 -17.98 12.09 0.00
N LEU A 593 -16.92 11.54 -0.61
CA LEU A 593 -17.00 10.24 -1.29
C LEU A 593 -17.27 9.07 -0.34
N ALA A 594 -16.70 9.09 0.87
CA ALA A 594 -16.95 8.02 1.84
C ALA A 594 -18.38 8.09 2.40
N VAL A 595 -18.88 9.29 2.65
CA VAL A 595 -20.29 9.51 3.03
C VAL A 595 -21.21 9.08 1.90
N THR A 596 -20.87 9.40 0.65
CA THR A 596 -21.61 8.97 -0.54
C THR A 596 -21.68 7.47 -0.65
N LEU A 597 -20.55 6.76 -0.48
CA LEU A 597 -20.50 5.31 -0.51
C LEU A 597 -21.39 4.71 0.58
N ARG A 598 -21.27 5.21 1.83
CA ARG A 598 -22.11 4.78 2.94
C ARG A 598 -23.60 4.96 2.64
N GLU A 599 -24.03 6.16 2.23
CA GLU A 599 -25.43 6.42 1.91
C GLU A 599 -25.94 5.53 0.78
N THR A 600 -25.10 5.27 -0.24
CA THR A 600 -25.43 4.36 -1.33
C THR A 600 -25.65 2.96 -0.79
N GLN A 601 -24.72 2.40 -0.02
CA GLN A 601 -24.84 1.07 0.59
C GLN A 601 -26.05 0.96 1.52
N LEU A 602 -26.33 1.99 2.33
CA LEU A 602 -27.53 2.04 3.17
C LEU A 602 -28.82 2.02 2.35
N SER A 603 -28.83 2.65 1.17
CA SER A 603 -30.00 2.62 0.27
C SER A 603 -30.32 1.23 -0.28
N PHE A 604 -29.30 0.35 -0.38
CA PHE A 604 -29.48 -1.06 -0.72
C PHE A 604 -29.96 -1.86 0.50
N ILE A 605 -29.30 -1.71 1.64
CA ILE A 605 -29.66 -2.41 2.90
C ILE A 605 -31.11 -2.14 3.30
N GLN A 606 -31.60 -0.93 3.06
CA GLN A 606 -32.98 -0.49 3.39
C GLN A 606 -33.97 -0.66 2.23
N ASN A 607 -33.56 -1.29 1.13
CA ASN A 607 -34.41 -1.42 -0.04
C ASN A 607 -35.62 -2.32 0.24
N LYS A 608 -36.75 -2.04 -0.43
CA LYS A 608 -37.96 -2.89 -0.37
C LYS A 608 -37.77 -4.23 -1.05
N ASP A 609 -36.98 -4.24 -2.13
CA ASP A 609 -36.59 -5.44 -2.85
C ASP A 609 -35.51 -6.20 -2.04
N GLU A 610 -35.87 -7.43 -1.64
CA GLU A 610 -34.99 -8.27 -0.84
C GLU A 610 -33.72 -8.69 -1.58
N SER A 611 -33.81 -8.87 -2.90
CA SER A 611 -32.67 -9.24 -3.72
C SER A 611 -31.57 -8.18 -3.72
N LEU A 612 -31.93 -6.91 -3.57
CA LEU A 612 -30.98 -5.79 -3.47
C LEU A 612 -30.38 -5.64 -2.08
N ARG A 613 -30.99 -6.24 -1.03
CA ARG A 613 -30.45 -6.22 0.33
C ARG A 613 -29.30 -7.22 0.56
N ASP A 614 -29.09 -8.12 -0.41
CA ASP A 614 -28.01 -9.10 -0.34
C ASP A 614 -26.64 -8.39 -0.29
N PRO A 615 -25.78 -8.67 0.71
CA PRO A 615 -24.43 -8.12 0.78
C PRO A 615 -23.60 -8.35 -0.49
N GLN A 616 -23.86 -9.42 -1.23
CA GLN A 616 -23.19 -9.66 -2.52
C GLN A 616 -23.37 -8.51 -3.52
N VAL A 617 -24.47 -7.75 -3.41
CA VAL A 617 -24.81 -6.67 -4.35
C VAL A 617 -24.16 -5.34 -3.95
N TRP A 618 -24.12 -5.00 -2.66
CA TRP A 618 -23.73 -3.67 -2.21
C TRP A 618 -22.39 -3.62 -1.45
N ALA A 619 -21.99 -4.71 -0.83
CA ALA A 619 -20.79 -4.72 0.00
C ALA A 619 -19.45 -4.79 -0.77
N PRO A 620 -19.36 -5.27 -2.03
CA PRO A 620 -18.07 -5.37 -2.71
C PRO A 620 -17.40 -4.01 -2.96
N PHE A 621 -18.16 -2.93 -3.01
CA PHE A 621 -17.61 -1.62 -3.31
C PHE A 621 -16.87 -1.02 -2.11
N VAL A 622 -15.59 -0.78 -2.32
CA VAL A 622 -14.66 -0.22 -1.33
C VAL A 622 -13.99 1.00 -1.92
N LEU A 623 -14.00 2.10 -1.16
CA LEU A 623 -13.29 3.32 -1.49
C LEU A 623 -11.98 3.35 -0.72
N VAL A 624 -10.86 3.34 -1.43
CA VAL A 624 -9.53 3.56 -0.84
C VAL A 624 -9.16 5.01 -1.05
N GLU A 625 -9.11 5.76 0.04
CA GLU A 625 -8.79 7.18 0.03
C GLU A 625 -7.28 7.38 0.04
N GLY A 626 -6.85 8.34 -0.74
CA GLY A 626 -5.48 8.78 -0.79
C GLY A 626 -5.25 10.10 -0.06
N PRO A 627 -3.97 10.51 -0.01
CA PRO A 627 -3.62 11.77 0.60
C PRO A 627 -4.18 12.96 -0.16
#